data_08d9eed5dd4627b94ab7517f4b96cce1
#
_entry.id   08d9eed5dd4627b94ab7517f4b96cce1
#
_cell.length_a   1.000
_cell.length_b   1.000
_cell.length_c   1.000
_cell.angle_alpha   90.00
_cell.angle_beta   90.00
_cell.angle_gamma   90.00
#
_symmetry.space_group_name_H-M   'P 1'
#
loop_
_entity.id
_entity.type
_entity.pdbx_description
1 polymer ?
#
loop_
_entity_poly.entity_id
_entity_poly.type
_entity_poly.pdbx_seq_one_letter_code
_entity_poly.pdbx_strand_id
1 'polypeptide(L)'
;MEDVLTETPPPSRFFREDLDNFASPPPSLPPPLVLLNPNSSSDHLRPPLLIIALSAPSLAVLHRIPHKVLIGALILPEIPLAGNSLEPSARDRSCYVYAGESQVLVSVQLPVADERARAVAKSLLGGIQAERVLILDSIRSQNYRGRLAVDETLAFKLETVEERNAEQHLVRGLDYFPSGSVMDGLGAAIIAECQMRRAKGTLVATWPASARSAEMTMFGSLLNDLGFPISESDGNDDFVAGYSGSSRYDSDLYT
;
A
#
# COMPACT_ATOMS: atom_id res chain seq x y z
N MET A 1 42.35 -44.02 -10.71
CA MET A 1 41.35 -43.15 -10.04
C MET A 1 41.74 -41.73 -10.42
N GLU A 2 41.13 -41.20 -11.43
CA GLU A 2 41.35 -39.80 -11.82
C GLU A 2 40.65 -38.91 -10.77
N ASP A 3 41.42 -37.95 -10.30
CA ASP A 3 41.04 -37.07 -9.21
C ASP A 3 39.99 -36.06 -9.72
N VAL A 4 38.74 -36.24 -9.32
CA VAL A 4 37.61 -35.42 -9.74
C VAL A 4 37.80 -33.93 -9.41
N LEU A 5 38.84 -33.60 -8.62
CA LEU A 5 39.17 -32.22 -8.22
C LEU A 5 39.99 -31.45 -9.22
N THR A 6 40.44 -32.09 -10.30
CA THR A 6 41.25 -31.45 -11.37
C THR A 6 40.45 -31.12 -12.63
N GLU A 7 39.17 -31.45 -12.69
CA GLU A 7 38.34 -31.01 -13.81
C GLU A 7 38.12 -29.50 -13.74
N THR A 8 38.59 -28.82 -14.76
CA THR A 8 38.26 -27.40 -14.97
C THR A 8 36.74 -27.28 -15.02
N PRO A 9 36.14 -26.34 -14.28
CA PRO A 9 34.71 -26.15 -14.31
C PRO A 9 34.25 -25.95 -15.77
N PRO A 10 33.06 -26.47 -16.13
CA PRO A 10 32.58 -26.34 -17.49
C PRO A 10 32.54 -24.85 -17.87
N PRO A 11 32.87 -24.52 -19.13
CA PRO A 11 32.88 -23.13 -19.57
C PRO A 11 31.53 -22.49 -19.31
N SER A 12 31.55 -21.25 -18.83
CA SER A 12 30.34 -20.46 -18.64
C SER A 12 29.46 -20.51 -19.90
N ARG A 13 28.17 -20.68 -19.76
CA ARG A 13 27.20 -20.60 -20.86
C ARG A 13 27.14 -19.22 -21.51
N PHE A 14 27.73 -18.23 -20.87
CA PHE A 14 27.83 -16.87 -21.38
C PHE A 14 29.16 -16.67 -22.04
N PHE A 15 29.16 -16.08 -23.23
CA PHE A 15 30.42 -15.66 -23.89
C PHE A 15 31.09 -14.59 -23.02
N ARG A 16 32.39 -14.51 -23.06
CA ARG A 16 33.16 -13.53 -22.30
C ARG A 16 32.77 -12.10 -22.64
N GLU A 17 32.38 -11.86 -23.90
CA GLU A 17 31.87 -10.62 -24.42
C GLU A 17 30.50 -10.24 -23.77
N ASP A 18 29.65 -11.23 -23.47
CA ASP A 18 28.39 -11.00 -22.77
C ASP A 18 28.61 -10.62 -21.30
N LEU A 19 29.67 -11.16 -20.68
CA LEU A 19 30.03 -10.83 -19.29
C LEU A 19 30.67 -9.42 -19.19
N ASP A 20 31.46 -9.03 -20.22
CA ASP A 20 32.09 -7.72 -20.28
C ASP A 20 31.06 -6.60 -20.62
N ASN A 21 29.94 -6.96 -21.25
CA ASN A 21 28.82 -6.05 -21.57
C ASN A 21 27.78 -5.94 -20.45
N PHE A 22 27.95 -6.60 -19.31
CA PHE A 22 27.11 -6.36 -18.16
C PHE A 22 27.27 -4.89 -17.73
N ALA A 23 26.27 -4.08 -18.07
CA ALA A 23 26.19 -2.73 -17.55
C ALA A 23 26.24 -2.78 -16.01
N SER A 24 27.09 -1.95 -15.42
CA SER A 24 27.11 -1.80 -13.97
C SER A 24 25.67 -1.61 -13.47
N PRO A 25 25.26 -2.32 -12.41
CA PRO A 25 23.91 -2.15 -11.89
C PRO A 25 23.66 -0.65 -11.67
N PRO A 26 22.46 -0.14 -12.03
CA PRO A 26 22.16 1.27 -11.84
C PRO A 26 22.39 1.63 -10.38
N PRO A 27 22.85 2.85 -10.08
CA PRO A 27 23.08 3.27 -8.72
C PRO A 27 21.82 3.06 -7.88
N SER A 28 21.98 2.56 -6.65
CA SER A 28 20.87 2.32 -5.76
C SER A 28 20.07 3.61 -5.56
N LEU A 29 18.77 3.55 -5.74
CA LEU A 29 17.89 4.70 -5.52
C LEU A 29 17.99 5.15 -4.05
N PRO A 30 17.97 6.46 -3.79
CA PRO A 30 17.99 6.98 -2.42
C PRO A 30 16.79 6.46 -1.61
N PRO A 31 16.91 6.34 -0.28
CA PRO A 31 15.81 5.87 0.55
C PRO A 31 14.62 6.84 0.49
N PRO A 32 13.38 6.33 0.61
CA PRO A 32 12.20 7.18 0.78
C PRO A 32 12.33 8.03 2.04
N LEU A 33 11.87 9.28 1.98
CA LEU A 33 11.96 10.23 3.06
C LEU A 33 10.58 10.61 3.59
N VAL A 34 10.34 10.39 4.89
CA VAL A 34 9.13 10.88 5.57
C VAL A 34 9.44 12.25 6.15
N LEU A 35 8.75 13.26 5.66
CA LEU A 35 8.82 14.64 6.17
C LEU A 35 7.55 14.92 6.97
N LEU A 36 7.74 15.24 8.24
CA LEU A 36 6.65 15.65 9.13
C LEU A 36 6.89 17.10 9.56
N ASN A 37 5.79 17.84 9.75
CA ASN A 37 5.87 19.21 10.24
C ASN A 37 6.52 19.21 11.64
N PRO A 38 7.58 19.98 11.87
CA PRO A 38 8.26 20.03 13.16
C PRO A 38 7.36 20.51 14.32
N ASN A 39 6.27 21.22 14.01
CA ASN A 39 5.28 21.65 14.99
C ASN A 39 4.21 20.58 15.27
N SER A 40 4.29 19.40 14.62
CA SER A 40 3.40 18.28 14.93
C SER A 40 3.71 17.76 16.33
N SER A 41 2.66 17.49 17.11
CA SER A 41 2.84 16.93 18.46
C SER A 41 3.50 15.55 18.41
N SER A 42 4.18 15.16 19.49
CA SER A 42 4.75 13.81 19.65
C SER A 42 3.71 12.70 19.47
N ASP A 43 2.45 13.02 19.73
CA ASP A 43 1.32 12.09 19.64
C ASP A 43 1.03 11.66 18.19
N HIS A 44 1.32 12.54 17.22
CA HIS A 44 1.22 12.20 15.80
C HIS A 44 2.30 11.21 15.33
N LEU A 45 3.40 11.09 16.05
CA LEU A 45 4.46 10.11 15.78
C LEU A 45 4.15 8.74 16.36
N ARG A 46 3.28 8.68 17.38
CA ARG A 46 2.84 7.44 18.05
C ARG A 46 1.33 7.41 18.22
N PRO A 47 0.58 7.45 17.11
CA PRO A 47 -0.87 7.43 17.19
C PRO A 47 -1.37 6.04 17.64
N PRO A 48 -2.52 5.95 18.30
CA PRO A 48 -3.16 4.67 18.60
C PRO A 48 -3.54 3.91 17.33
N LEU A 49 -3.86 4.62 16.23
CA LEU A 49 -4.20 4.01 14.95
C LEU A 49 -3.58 4.78 13.77
N LEU A 50 -2.93 4.04 12.88
CA LEU A 50 -2.47 4.51 11.58
C LEU A 50 -3.32 3.84 10.48
N ILE A 51 -4.00 4.62 9.66
CA ILE A 51 -4.78 4.14 8.53
C ILE A 51 -4.06 4.51 7.23
N ILE A 52 -3.79 3.51 6.39
CA ILE A 52 -3.06 3.68 5.13
C ILE A 52 -3.97 3.26 3.97
N ALA A 53 -4.31 4.18 3.10
CA ALA A 53 -5.09 3.93 1.90
C ALA A 53 -4.18 3.82 0.67
N LEU A 54 -4.31 2.72 -0.07
CA LEU A 54 -3.46 2.38 -1.22
C LEU A 54 -4.23 2.29 -2.53
N SER A 55 -5.45 1.73 -2.52
CA SER A 55 -6.28 1.59 -3.71
C SER A 55 -7.13 2.82 -3.97
N ALA A 56 -7.55 3.03 -5.22
CA ALA A 56 -8.39 4.17 -5.60
C ALA A 56 -9.68 4.28 -4.75
N PRO A 57 -10.45 3.19 -4.51
CA PRO A 57 -11.64 3.28 -3.66
C PRO A 57 -11.31 3.60 -2.20
N SER A 58 -10.23 3.05 -1.63
CA SER A 58 -9.82 3.37 -0.26
C SER A 58 -9.36 4.83 -0.11
N LEU A 59 -8.65 5.35 -1.11
CA LEU A 59 -8.26 6.76 -1.17
C LEU A 59 -9.48 7.68 -1.24
N ALA A 60 -10.46 7.35 -2.09
CA ALA A 60 -11.68 8.12 -2.21
C ALA A 60 -12.44 8.22 -0.88
N VAL A 61 -12.52 7.10 -0.14
CA VAL A 61 -13.16 7.08 1.18
C VAL A 61 -12.34 7.85 2.21
N LEU A 62 -11.01 7.67 2.25
CA LEU A 62 -10.14 8.39 3.19
C LEU A 62 -10.23 9.91 3.00
N HIS A 63 -10.37 10.38 1.76
CA HIS A 63 -10.51 11.81 1.50
C HIS A 63 -11.84 12.39 2.00
N ARG A 64 -12.86 11.57 2.18
CA ARG A 64 -14.18 11.97 2.74
C ARG A 64 -14.19 12.06 4.28
N ILE A 65 -13.15 11.62 4.96
CA ILE A 65 -13.02 11.79 6.41
C ILE A 65 -12.83 13.29 6.68
N PRO A 66 -13.72 13.94 7.47
CA PRO A 66 -13.63 15.36 7.77
C PRO A 66 -12.52 15.65 8.80
N HIS A 67 -12.25 16.92 9.04
CA HIS A 67 -11.39 17.42 10.13
C HIS A 67 -9.97 16.83 10.16
N LYS A 68 -9.42 16.47 9.00
CA LYS A 68 -8.02 16.05 8.90
C LYS A 68 -7.11 17.22 8.54
N VAL A 69 -5.95 17.29 9.18
CA VAL A 69 -4.95 18.33 8.96
C VAL A 69 -3.70 17.71 8.33
N LEU A 70 -3.20 18.30 7.25
CA LEU A 70 -1.95 17.86 6.63
C LEU A 70 -0.78 18.11 7.58
N ILE A 71 -0.09 17.06 7.98
CA ILE A 71 1.06 17.12 8.89
C ILE A 71 2.38 16.67 8.24
N GLY A 72 2.32 16.12 7.04
CA GLY A 72 3.53 15.66 6.37
C GLY A 72 3.30 14.97 5.04
N ALA A 73 4.41 14.51 4.48
CA ALA A 73 4.42 13.74 3.24
C ALA A 73 5.54 12.70 3.25
N LEU A 74 5.36 11.62 2.52
CA LEU A 74 6.44 10.70 2.16
C LEU A 74 6.87 11.03 0.74
N ILE A 75 8.17 11.27 0.57
CA ILE A 75 8.78 11.64 -0.71
C ILE A 75 9.58 10.45 -1.23
N LEU A 76 9.32 10.11 -2.49
CA LEU A 76 10.15 9.21 -3.28
C LEU A 76 11.03 10.06 -4.21
N PRO A 77 12.36 10.02 -4.05
CA PRO A 77 13.27 10.88 -4.83
C PRO A 77 13.18 10.69 -6.34
N GLU A 78 12.74 9.51 -6.78
CA GLU A 78 12.54 9.16 -8.19
C GLU A 78 11.25 9.72 -8.80
N ILE A 79 10.32 10.20 -7.99
CA ILE A 79 9.04 10.75 -8.46
C ILE A 79 9.08 12.27 -8.39
N PRO A 80 8.98 12.96 -9.53
CA PRO A 80 8.98 14.42 -9.54
C PRO A 80 7.70 14.96 -8.90
N LEU A 81 7.85 16.01 -8.09
CA LEU A 81 6.73 16.74 -7.50
C LEU A 81 6.07 17.72 -8.49
N ALA A 82 6.66 17.87 -9.68
CA ALA A 82 6.10 18.74 -10.72
C ALA A 82 4.71 18.25 -11.14
N GLY A 83 3.76 19.17 -11.21
CA GLY A 83 2.36 18.89 -11.53
C GLY A 83 1.46 18.62 -10.32
N ASN A 84 2.01 18.57 -9.11
CA ASN A 84 1.20 18.54 -7.91
C ASN A 84 0.65 19.94 -7.59
N SER A 85 -0.52 19.96 -6.94
CA SER A 85 -1.17 21.18 -6.49
C SER A 85 -0.49 21.75 -5.24
N LEU A 86 -0.65 23.05 -5.00
CA LEU A 86 -0.20 23.67 -3.74
C LEU A 86 -1.02 23.17 -2.54
N GLU A 87 -2.30 22.92 -2.76
CA GLU A 87 -3.18 22.27 -1.78
C GLU A 87 -3.32 20.79 -2.15
N PRO A 88 -3.34 19.88 -1.14
CA PRO A 88 -3.45 18.45 -1.39
C PRO A 88 -4.68 18.11 -2.23
N SER A 89 -4.46 17.48 -3.37
CA SER A 89 -5.49 17.08 -4.31
C SER A 89 -5.44 15.58 -4.57
N ALA A 90 -6.57 15.02 -4.92
CA ALA A 90 -6.70 13.62 -5.34
C ALA A 90 -5.91 13.28 -6.61
N ARG A 91 -5.59 14.30 -7.42
CA ARG A 91 -4.84 14.16 -8.69
C ARG A 91 -3.32 14.22 -8.50
N ASP A 92 -2.88 14.57 -7.30
CA ASP A 92 -1.45 14.67 -7.02
C ASP A 92 -0.79 13.31 -7.00
N ARG A 93 0.44 13.25 -7.49
CA ARG A 93 1.31 12.10 -7.35
C ARG A 93 2.15 12.24 -6.07
N SER A 94 1.51 12.07 -4.94
CA SER A 94 2.12 12.30 -3.63
C SER A 94 1.65 11.27 -2.63
N CYS A 95 2.35 11.20 -1.52
CA CYS A 95 1.91 10.45 -0.36
C CYS A 95 1.79 11.44 0.80
N TYR A 96 0.55 11.76 1.16
CA TYR A 96 0.25 12.72 2.21
C TYR A 96 -0.03 12.03 3.55
N VAL A 97 0.40 12.69 4.62
CA VAL A 97 0.16 12.28 5.99
C VAL A 97 -0.72 13.32 6.66
N TYR A 98 -1.88 12.88 7.15
CA TYR A 98 -2.84 13.75 7.85
C TYR A 98 -2.98 13.31 9.30
N ALA A 99 -3.11 14.27 10.19
CA ALA A 99 -3.58 14.04 11.56
C ALA A 99 -5.11 14.19 11.60
N GLY A 100 -5.77 13.23 12.22
CA GLY A 100 -7.14 13.35 12.72
C GLY A 100 -7.15 13.57 14.23
N GLU A 101 -8.30 13.39 14.88
CA GLU A 101 -8.46 13.61 16.33
C GLU A 101 -7.60 12.65 17.17
N SER A 102 -7.58 11.36 16.84
CA SER A 102 -6.83 10.33 17.56
C SER A 102 -6.07 9.37 16.64
N GLN A 103 -6.06 9.63 15.35
CA GLN A 103 -5.46 8.77 14.33
C GLN A 103 -4.58 9.57 13.37
N VAL A 104 -3.69 8.85 12.70
CA VAL A 104 -2.96 9.36 11.55
C VAL A 104 -3.44 8.63 10.30
N LEU A 105 -3.69 9.39 9.25
CA LEU A 105 -4.17 8.91 7.95
C LEU A 105 -3.07 9.11 6.91
N VAL A 106 -2.81 8.10 6.11
CA VAL A 106 -1.84 8.17 5.02
C VAL A 106 -2.53 7.85 3.70
N SER A 107 -2.48 8.80 2.77
CA SER A 107 -2.95 8.60 1.40
C SER A 107 -1.76 8.38 0.48
N VAL A 108 -1.63 7.19 -0.11
CA VAL A 108 -0.57 6.88 -1.06
C VAL A 108 -1.14 7.00 -2.48
N GLN A 109 -1.02 8.19 -3.06
CA GLN A 109 -1.55 8.52 -4.38
C GLN A 109 -0.51 8.35 -5.50
N LEU A 110 0.71 8.00 -5.14
CA LEU A 110 1.79 7.75 -6.09
C LEU A 110 1.91 6.26 -6.40
N PRO A 111 2.29 5.89 -7.63
CA PRO A 111 2.61 4.51 -7.95
C PRO A 111 3.93 4.12 -7.27
N VAL A 112 3.89 3.07 -6.46
CA VAL A 112 5.09 2.52 -5.83
C VAL A 112 5.47 1.25 -6.58
N ALA A 113 6.66 1.23 -7.18
CA ALA A 113 7.19 0.05 -7.84
C ALA A 113 7.47 -1.07 -6.81
N ASP A 114 7.30 -2.32 -7.20
CA ASP A 114 7.39 -3.47 -6.29
C ASP A 114 8.77 -3.55 -5.60
N GLU A 115 9.84 -3.22 -6.31
CA GLU A 115 11.20 -3.17 -5.76
C GLU A 115 11.39 -2.07 -4.70
N ARG A 116 10.53 -1.04 -4.73
CA ARG A 116 10.54 0.07 -3.75
C ARG A 116 9.63 -0.16 -2.56
N ALA A 117 8.65 -1.06 -2.68
CA ALA A 117 7.59 -1.28 -1.70
C ALA A 117 8.14 -1.51 -0.28
N ARG A 118 9.18 -2.34 -0.15
CA ARG A 118 9.81 -2.61 1.15
C ARG A 118 10.50 -1.37 1.74
N ALA A 119 11.19 -0.58 0.93
CA ALA A 119 11.87 0.63 1.39
C ALA A 119 10.85 1.67 1.87
N VAL A 120 9.74 1.82 1.13
CA VAL A 120 8.62 2.70 1.50
C VAL A 120 7.97 2.27 2.80
N ALA A 121 7.63 0.98 2.94
CA ALA A 121 7.04 0.42 4.16
C ALA A 121 7.94 0.67 5.38
N LYS A 122 9.24 0.41 5.23
CA LYS A 122 10.23 0.62 6.29
C LYS A 122 10.36 2.08 6.70
N SER A 123 10.39 3.01 5.73
CA SER A 123 10.48 4.45 6.01
C SER A 123 9.20 4.97 6.66
N LEU A 124 8.04 4.58 6.15
CA LEU A 124 6.74 5.00 6.68
C LEU A 124 6.56 4.57 8.14
N LEU A 125 6.72 3.27 8.41
CA LEU A 125 6.59 2.73 9.77
C LEU A 125 7.78 3.07 10.68
N GLY A 126 8.88 3.57 10.12
CA GLY A 126 9.99 4.14 10.87
C GLY A 126 9.70 5.56 11.34
N GLY A 127 9.02 6.34 10.50
CA GLY A 127 8.62 7.72 10.82
C GLY A 127 7.37 7.81 11.70
N ILE A 128 6.44 6.84 11.60
CA ILE A 128 5.18 6.83 12.36
C ILE A 128 5.06 5.47 13.07
N GLN A 129 5.19 5.49 14.39
CA GLN A 129 5.19 4.28 15.24
C GLN A 129 3.82 4.10 15.90
N ALA A 130 2.82 3.71 15.12
CA ALA A 130 1.46 3.49 15.62
C ALA A 130 1.35 2.22 16.48
N GLU A 131 0.40 2.22 17.42
CA GLU A 131 0.05 1.01 18.19
C GLU A 131 -0.61 -0.03 17.31
N ARG A 132 -1.45 0.41 16.37
CA ARG A 132 -2.14 -0.42 15.37
C ARG A 132 -2.05 0.19 13.99
N VAL A 133 -1.95 -0.65 12.98
CA VAL A 133 -1.89 -0.24 11.56
C VAL A 133 -3.03 -0.89 10.81
N LEU A 134 -3.87 -0.08 10.15
CA LEU A 134 -4.90 -0.53 9.23
C LEU A 134 -4.49 -0.16 7.80
N ILE A 135 -4.43 -1.15 6.93
CA ILE A 135 -4.08 -0.98 5.52
C ILE A 135 -5.32 -1.30 4.69
N LEU A 136 -5.70 -0.40 3.80
CA LEU A 136 -6.84 -0.53 2.91
C LEU A 136 -6.35 -0.62 1.47
N ASP A 137 -6.57 -1.78 0.83
CA ASP A 137 -6.07 -2.06 -0.51
C ASP A 137 -7.09 -2.88 -1.33
N SER A 138 -6.78 -3.16 -2.58
CA SER A 138 -7.58 -4.00 -3.47
C SER A 138 -6.71 -5.08 -4.10
N ILE A 139 -7.28 -6.26 -4.32
CA ILE A 139 -6.57 -7.42 -4.87
C ILE A 139 -6.68 -7.40 -6.40
N ARG A 140 -5.57 -7.57 -7.09
CA ARG A 140 -5.56 -7.81 -8.54
C ARG A 140 -6.22 -9.14 -8.86
N SER A 141 -7.03 -9.20 -9.92
CA SER A 141 -7.82 -10.40 -10.28
C SER A 141 -6.96 -11.64 -10.46
N GLN A 142 -5.76 -11.50 -10.99
CA GLN A 142 -4.80 -12.59 -11.20
C GLN A 142 -4.24 -13.18 -9.89
N ASN A 143 -4.27 -12.43 -8.81
CA ASN A 143 -3.73 -12.79 -7.50
C ASN A 143 -4.74 -13.52 -6.61
N TYR A 144 -6.01 -13.50 -6.99
CA TYR A 144 -7.09 -14.14 -6.25
C TYR A 144 -7.23 -15.61 -6.67
N ARG A 145 -7.30 -16.50 -5.69
CA ARG A 145 -7.53 -17.94 -5.87
C ARG A 145 -8.75 -18.36 -5.05
N GLY A 146 -9.92 -18.21 -5.64
CA GLY A 146 -11.20 -18.60 -5.04
C GLY A 146 -12.22 -18.88 -6.10
N ARG A 147 -13.32 -19.56 -5.70
CA ARG A 147 -14.49 -19.81 -6.55
C ARG A 147 -15.52 -18.76 -6.20
N LEU A 148 -15.49 -17.63 -6.89
CA LEU A 148 -16.48 -16.58 -6.72
C LEU A 148 -17.21 -16.34 -8.03
N ALA A 149 -18.49 -15.97 -7.91
CA ALA A 149 -19.23 -15.42 -9.04
C ALA A 149 -18.59 -14.08 -9.44
N VAL A 150 -18.56 -13.80 -10.74
CA VAL A 150 -17.91 -12.59 -11.30
C VAL A 150 -18.53 -11.29 -10.77
N ASP A 151 -19.76 -11.38 -10.24
CA ASP A 151 -20.55 -10.23 -9.77
C ASP A 151 -20.47 -9.99 -8.25
N GLU A 152 -19.67 -10.78 -7.53
CA GLU A 152 -19.54 -10.65 -6.09
C GLU A 152 -18.33 -9.76 -5.72
N THR A 153 -18.59 -8.70 -4.97
CA THR A 153 -17.52 -7.89 -4.37
C THR A 153 -17.31 -8.35 -2.93
N LEU A 154 -16.10 -8.76 -2.62
CA LEU A 154 -15.74 -9.28 -1.30
C LEU A 154 -14.61 -8.47 -0.69
N ALA A 155 -14.57 -8.49 0.63
CA ALA A 155 -13.44 -8.00 1.40
C ALA A 155 -12.87 -9.11 2.28
N PHE A 156 -11.56 -9.16 2.36
CA PHE A 156 -10.81 -10.13 3.15
C PHE A 156 -9.82 -9.41 4.05
N LYS A 157 -9.44 -10.03 5.15
CA LYS A 157 -8.42 -9.51 6.04
C LYS A 157 -7.19 -10.41 6.14
N LEU A 158 -6.04 -9.76 6.29
CA LEU A 158 -4.78 -10.35 6.76
C LEU A 158 -4.38 -9.66 8.05
N GLU A 159 -4.01 -10.41 9.06
CA GLU A 159 -3.62 -9.89 10.37
C GLU A 159 -2.23 -10.39 10.76
N THR A 160 -1.44 -9.53 11.39
CA THR A 160 -0.19 -9.96 12.04
C THR A 160 -0.50 -10.89 13.21
N VAL A 161 0.50 -11.65 13.68
CA VAL A 161 0.34 -12.53 14.84
C VAL A 161 -0.06 -11.74 16.08
N GLU A 162 0.50 -10.55 16.25
CA GLU A 162 0.22 -9.65 17.36
C GLU A 162 -1.23 -9.13 17.35
N GLU A 163 -1.77 -8.83 16.18
CA GLU A 163 -3.18 -8.41 16.05
C GLU A 163 -4.12 -9.59 16.25
N ARG A 164 -3.76 -10.78 15.73
CA ARG A 164 -4.55 -12.00 15.87
C ARG A 164 -4.65 -12.48 17.32
N ASN A 165 -3.59 -12.24 18.11
CA ASN A 165 -3.55 -12.57 19.53
C ASN A 165 -4.09 -11.47 20.44
N ALA A 166 -4.53 -10.34 19.89
CA ALA A 166 -5.09 -9.25 20.67
C ALA A 166 -6.46 -9.65 21.23
N GLU A 167 -6.77 -9.22 22.46
CA GLU A 167 -8.08 -9.45 23.09
C GLU A 167 -9.23 -8.83 22.28
N GLN A 168 -8.95 -7.71 21.62
CA GLN A 168 -9.90 -7.03 20.76
C GLN A 168 -9.29 -6.86 19.36
N HIS A 169 -9.89 -7.52 18.38
CA HIS A 169 -9.51 -7.36 16.98
C HIS A 169 -9.98 -5.99 16.46
N LEU A 170 -9.12 -5.35 15.65
CA LEU A 170 -9.46 -4.08 15.03
C LEU A 170 -10.63 -4.23 14.05
N VAL A 171 -10.59 -5.26 13.23
CA VAL A 171 -11.61 -5.53 12.20
C VAL A 171 -12.31 -6.85 12.50
N ARG A 172 -13.64 -6.79 12.64
CA ARG A 172 -14.50 -7.95 12.89
C ARG A 172 -15.38 -8.22 11.68
N GLY A 173 -15.87 -9.46 11.55
CA GLY A 173 -16.87 -9.82 10.53
C GLY A 173 -16.32 -10.02 9.12
N LEU A 174 -15.02 -9.83 8.86
CA LEU A 174 -14.40 -10.16 7.58
C LEU A 174 -13.73 -11.53 7.63
N ASP A 175 -13.87 -12.27 6.53
CA ASP A 175 -13.17 -13.52 6.33
C ASP A 175 -11.67 -13.29 6.13
N TYR A 176 -10.88 -14.31 6.47
CA TYR A 176 -9.46 -14.28 6.19
C TYR A 176 -9.18 -14.44 4.71
N PHE A 177 -8.09 -13.82 4.28
CA PHE A 177 -7.59 -13.90 2.91
C PHE A 177 -7.47 -15.37 2.46
N PRO A 178 -8.04 -15.75 1.29
CA PRO A 178 -8.12 -17.15 0.88
C PRO A 178 -6.75 -17.78 0.69
N SER A 179 -6.60 -19.00 1.19
CA SER A 179 -5.38 -19.77 1.01
C SER A 179 -5.06 -20.00 -0.46
N GLY A 180 -3.80 -19.78 -0.85
CA GLY A 180 -3.35 -19.88 -2.24
C GLY A 180 -3.47 -18.57 -3.04
N SER A 181 -4.16 -17.55 -2.51
CA SER A 181 -4.12 -16.20 -3.07
C SER A 181 -2.83 -15.47 -2.66
N VAL A 182 -2.42 -14.49 -3.44
CA VAL A 182 -1.19 -13.73 -3.24
C VAL A 182 -1.52 -12.26 -3.03
N MET A 183 -0.95 -11.65 -2.00
CA MET A 183 -0.93 -10.20 -1.83
C MET A 183 0.45 -9.68 -2.25
N ASP A 184 0.48 -8.69 -3.12
CA ASP A 184 1.70 -8.09 -3.67
C ASP A 184 1.78 -6.59 -3.36
N GLY A 185 2.82 -5.95 -3.87
CA GLY A 185 3.01 -4.51 -3.82
C GLY A 185 3.19 -3.93 -2.41
N LEU A 186 2.78 -2.67 -2.26
CA LEU A 186 3.02 -1.92 -1.02
C LEU A 186 2.20 -2.44 0.16
N GLY A 187 0.97 -2.88 -0.06
CA GLY A 187 0.11 -3.46 0.99
C GLY A 187 0.77 -4.68 1.64
N ALA A 188 1.27 -5.60 0.83
CA ALA A 188 2.03 -6.76 1.29
C ALA A 188 3.31 -6.36 2.04
N ALA A 189 4.05 -5.37 1.55
CA ALA A 189 5.27 -4.91 2.18
C ALA A 189 5.02 -4.26 3.55
N ILE A 190 3.94 -3.48 3.70
CA ILE A 190 3.58 -2.84 4.98
C ILE A 190 3.16 -3.90 6.00
N ILE A 191 2.28 -4.84 5.66
CA ILE A 191 1.84 -5.87 6.60
C ILE A 191 3.01 -6.78 7.01
N ALA A 192 3.91 -7.11 6.08
CA ALA A 192 5.12 -7.86 6.37
C ALA A 192 6.07 -7.08 7.30
N GLU A 193 6.24 -5.78 7.10
CA GLU A 193 7.06 -4.94 7.98
C GLU A 193 6.43 -4.83 9.38
N CYS A 194 5.10 -4.72 9.50
CA CYS A 194 4.40 -4.81 10.79
C CYS A 194 4.70 -6.14 11.49
N GLN A 195 4.62 -7.27 10.76
CA GLN A 195 4.94 -8.59 11.31
C GLN A 195 6.39 -8.68 11.80
N MET A 196 7.35 -8.15 11.04
CA MET A 196 8.77 -8.14 11.43
C MET A 196 9.03 -7.29 12.68
N ARG A 197 8.29 -6.20 12.84
CA ARG A 197 8.38 -5.29 14.00
C ARG A 197 7.57 -5.75 15.20
N ARG A 198 6.84 -6.85 15.09
CA ARG A 198 5.87 -7.32 16.08
C ARG A 198 4.83 -6.25 16.43
N ALA A 199 4.40 -5.50 15.41
CA ALA A 199 3.36 -4.50 15.52
C ALA A 199 2.00 -5.10 15.17
N LYS A 200 0.92 -4.59 15.77
CA LYS A 200 -0.44 -4.97 15.45
C LYS A 200 -0.82 -4.38 14.10
N GLY A 201 -1.08 -5.21 13.11
CA GLY A 201 -1.42 -4.79 11.77
C GLY A 201 -2.55 -5.61 11.17
N THR A 202 -3.48 -4.92 10.52
CA THR A 202 -4.56 -5.51 9.74
C THR A 202 -4.55 -4.91 8.34
N LEU A 203 -4.49 -5.77 7.32
CA LEU A 203 -4.71 -5.39 5.94
C LEU A 203 -6.09 -5.86 5.54
N VAL A 204 -6.92 -4.95 5.05
CA VAL A 204 -8.22 -5.24 4.45
C VAL A 204 -8.08 -5.04 2.95
N ALA A 205 -8.36 -6.10 2.20
CA ALA A 205 -8.24 -6.11 0.75
C ALA A 205 -9.58 -6.48 0.11
N THR A 206 -10.03 -5.64 -0.82
CA THR A 206 -11.26 -5.86 -1.58
C THR A 206 -10.97 -6.55 -2.91
N TRP A 207 -11.93 -7.31 -3.42
CA TRP A 207 -11.89 -7.96 -4.73
C TRP A 207 -13.30 -7.93 -5.37
N PRO A 208 -13.42 -7.77 -6.70
CA PRO A 208 -12.37 -7.45 -7.67
C PRO A 208 -12.01 -5.95 -7.65
N ALA A 209 -10.78 -5.60 -7.95
CA ALA A 209 -10.29 -4.21 -8.01
C ALA A 209 -11.02 -3.30 -9.04
N SER A 210 -11.98 -3.83 -9.77
CA SER A 210 -12.81 -3.13 -10.76
C SER A 210 -14.15 -2.63 -10.22
N ALA A 211 -14.61 -3.15 -9.08
CA ALA A 211 -15.94 -2.87 -8.51
C ALA A 211 -15.96 -1.61 -7.61
N ARG A 212 -15.40 -0.50 -8.09
CA ARG A 212 -15.11 0.73 -7.33
C ARG A 212 -16.22 1.20 -6.40
N SER A 213 -17.48 1.24 -6.87
CA SER A 213 -18.61 1.72 -6.06
C SER A 213 -18.88 0.80 -4.87
N ALA A 214 -18.91 -0.51 -5.07
CA ALA A 214 -19.11 -1.50 -4.02
C ALA A 214 -17.94 -1.51 -3.03
N GLU A 215 -16.69 -1.41 -3.51
CA GLU A 215 -15.50 -1.31 -2.66
C GLU A 215 -15.52 -0.05 -1.79
N MET A 216 -15.91 1.10 -2.35
CA MET A 216 -16.05 2.34 -1.59
C MET A 216 -17.09 2.19 -0.47
N THR A 217 -18.22 1.54 -0.76
CA THR A 217 -19.26 1.25 0.24
C THR A 217 -18.72 0.35 1.35
N MET A 218 -17.95 -0.68 1.00
CA MET A 218 -17.35 -1.60 1.98
C MET A 218 -16.32 -0.89 2.87
N PHE A 219 -15.39 -0.13 2.28
CA PHE A 219 -14.44 0.66 3.07
C PHE A 219 -15.12 1.74 3.90
N GLY A 220 -16.18 2.35 3.35
CA GLY A 220 -16.99 3.33 4.05
C GLY A 220 -17.64 2.75 5.29
N SER A 221 -18.32 1.62 5.15
CA SER A 221 -18.93 0.89 6.27
C SER A 221 -17.89 0.51 7.32
N LEU A 222 -16.75 -0.06 6.89
CA LEU A 222 -15.65 -0.43 7.78
C LEU A 222 -15.13 0.75 8.60
N LEU A 223 -14.91 1.90 7.97
CA LEU A 223 -14.41 3.08 8.67
C LEU A 223 -15.48 3.68 9.60
N ASN A 224 -16.76 3.66 9.21
CA ASN A 224 -17.85 4.07 10.10
C ASN A 224 -17.94 3.17 11.34
N ASP A 225 -17.79 1.84 11.18
CA ASP A 225 -17.77 0.88 12.30
C ASP A 225 -16.59 1.12 13.25
N LEU A 226 -15.49 1.65 12.73
CA LEU A 226 -14.32 2.07 13.51
C LEU A 226 -14.46 3.46 14.13
N GLY A 227 -15.60 4.14 13.93
CA GLY A 227 -15.91 5.45 14.49
C GLY A 227 -15.42 6.63 13.66
N PHE A 228 -15.11 6.45 12.39
CA PHE A 228 -14.72 7.52 11.47
C PHE A 228 -15.92 7.95 10.62
N PRO A 229 -16.58 9.08 10.95
CA PRO A 229 -17.71 9.55 10.15
C PRO A 229 -17.22 9.93 8.75
N ILE A 230 -17.89 9.40 7.74
CA ILE A 230 -17.61 9.72 6.35
C ILE A 230 -18.67 10.71 5.88
N SER A 231 -18.23 11.87 5.40
CA SER A 231 -19.14 12.84 4.81
C SER A 231 -19.75 12.26 3.53
N GLU A 232 -21.07 12.25 3.45
CA GLU A 232 -21.76 12.02 2.19
C GLU A 232 -21.43 13.20 1.27
N SER A 233 -20.58 13.00 0.27
CA SER A 233 -20.30 14.04 -0.71
C SER A 233 -21.46 14.12 -1.67
N ASP A 234 -22.05 15.30 -1.81
CA ASP A 234 -22.87 15.64 -2.96
C ASP A 234 -22.06 15.40 -4.24
N GLY A 235 -22.39 14.31 -4.92
CA GLY A 235 -22.27 14.06 -6.36
C GLY A 235 -21.03 14.49 -7.17
N ASN A 236 -19.94 14.94 -6.58
CA ASN A 236 -18.76 15.34 -7.33
C ASN A 236 -17.78 14.17 -7.46
N ASP A 237 -18.05 13.28 -8.41
CA ASP A 237 -17.26 12.09 -8.77
C ASP A 237 -15.90 12.40 -9.42
N ASP A 238 -15.45 13.65 -9.41
CA ASP A 238 -14.16 14.08 -9.99
C ASP A 238 -12.96 13.33 -9.37
N PHE A 239 -13.12 12.84 -8.13
CA PHE A 239 -12.09 12.05 -7.46
C PHE A 239 -11.87 10.69 -8.15
N VAL A 240 -12.96 10.05 -8.60
CA VAL A 240 -12.91 8.73 -9.24
C VAL A 240 -12.37 8.82 -10.67
N ALA A 241 -12.65 9.90 -11.36
CA ALA A 241 -12.19 10.12 -12.73
C ALA A 241 -10.66 10.32 -12.85
N GLY A 242 -10.02 10.90 -11.84
CA GLY A 242 -8.56 11.15 -11.83
C GLY A 242 -7.72 9.87 -11.79
N TYR A 243 -8.23 8.77 -11.21
CA TYR A 243 -7.52 7.48 -11.10
C TYR A 243 -7.71 6.54 -12.30
N SER A 244 -8.55 6.88 -13.28
CA SER A 244 -8.79 6.03 -14.46
C SER A 244 -7.59 5.88 -15.40
N GLY A 245 -6.51 6.63 -15.20
CA GLY A 245 -5.35 6.67 -16.11
C GLY A 245 -4.25 5.64 -15.84
N SER A 246 -4.28 4.90 -14.73
CA SER A 246 -3.15 4.04 -14.32
C SER A 246 -3.25 2.56 -14.72
N SER A 247 -4.33 2.16 -15.38
CA SER A 247 -4.52 0.74 -15.82
C SER A 247 -3.94 0.45 -17.21
N ARG A 248 -2.85 1.10 -17.63
CA ARG A 248 -2.26 0.90 -18.98
C ARG A 248 -1.25 -0.25 -19.07
N TYR A 249 -1.10 -1.07 -18.07
CA TYR A 249 -0.09 -2.15 -18.10
C TYR A 249 -0.64 -3.55 -18.39
N ASP A 250 -1.95 -3.74 -18.59
CA ASP A 250 -2.53 -5.08 -18.76
C ASP A 250 -2.98 -5.45 -20.19
N SER A 251 -2.79 -4.59 -21.22
CA SER A 251 -3.34 -4.89 -22.55
C SER A 251 -2.35 -5.14 -23.70
N ASP A 252 -1.04 -4.94 -23.50
CA ASP A 252 -0.09 -4.99 -24.63
C ASP A 252 0.72 -6.30 -24.77
N LEU A 253 0.37 -7.38 -24.07
CA LEU A 253 1.09 -8.66 -24.15
C LEU A 253 0.41 -9.73 -25.00
N TYR A 254 -0.73 -9.43 -25.64
CA TYR A 254 -1.40 -10.36 -26.55
C TYR A 254 -1.93 -9.64 -27.82
N THR A 255 -1.04 -9.27 -28.69
CA THR A 255 -1.27 -9.09 -30.13
C THR A 255 -0.10 -9.68 -30.91
#